data_0b43c881486c32b9be612ae75ed095a2
#
_entry.id   0b43c881486c32b9be612ae75ed095a2
#
_cell.length_a   1.000
_cell.length_b   1.000
_cell.length_c   1.000
_cell.angle_alpha   90.00
_cell.angle_beta   90.00
_cell.angle_gamma   90.00
#
_symmetry.space_group_name_H-M   'P 1'
#
loop_
_entity.id
_entity.type
_entity.pdbx_description
1 polymer ?
#
loop_
_entity_poly.entity_id
_entity_poly.type
_entity_poly.pdbx_seq_one_letter_code
_entity_poly.pdbx_strand_id
1 'polypeptide(L)'
;MKDRRKMAVCGMLGLVVLGLVGALVYTLVFPDKVAKITGHDKLLNKPVEYHEKKPTKLQERPTADKIFELVNKERTQRGIAPLVRVPEIDNNARLKVEDMIKNDYYDHKNPKTGQFLMDRTYRDKYCNEYGENINAGSYYAYLERDMSEVEVKSWMESTDGHREAILNPKYKYSGIALDWWDKERHQFRVVQHFCEPL
;
A
#
# COMPACT_ATOMS: atom_id res chain seq x y z
N MET A 1 -36.67 -40.18 -29.86
CA MET A 1 -35.40 -40.75 -29.35
C MET A 1 -34.54 -39.61 -28.84
N LYS A 2 -34.71 -39.25 -27.54
CA LYS A 2 -33.96 -38.19 -26.88
C LYS A 2 -32.66 -38.73 -26.27
N ASP A 3 -31.64 -38.05 -26.62
CA ASP A 3 -30.21 -38.22 -26.46
C ASP A 3 -29.74 -38.69 -25.06
N ARG A 4 -29.52 -39.98 -24.91
CA ARG A 4 -28.94 -40.59 -23.69
C ARG A 4 -27.43 -40.27 -23.53
N ARG A 5 -26.78 -39.67 -24.51
CA ARG A 5 -25.33 -39.40 -24.48
C ARG A 5 -24.96 -38.13 -23.66
N LYS A 6 -25.88 -37.19 -23.49
CA LYS A 6 -25.60 -35.99 -22.68
C LYS A 6 -25.64 -36.18 -21.17
N MET A 7 -26.34 -37.21 -20.69
CA MET A 7 -26.42 -37.48 -19.25
C MET A 7 -25.19 -38.26 -18.69
N ALA A 8 -24.51 -39.03 -19.51
CA ALA A 8 -23.33 -39.78 -19.08
C ALA A 8 -22.10 -38.91 -18.82
N VAL A 9 -21.94 -37.82 -19.61
CA VAL A 9 -20.80 -36.90 -19.47
C VAL A 9 -20.97 -36.01 -18.22
N CYS A 10 -22.20 -35.63 -17.90
CA CYS A 10 -22.47 -34.79 -16.71
C CYS A 10 -22.28 -35.56 -15.39
N GLY A 11 -22.57 -36.84 -15.39
CA GLY A 11 -22.39 -37.72 -14.22
C GLY A 11 -20.92 -38.00 -13.89
N MET A 12 -20.07 -38.13 -14.92
CA MET A 12 -18.63 -38.38 -14.69
C MET A 12 -17.90 -37.13 -14.19
N LEU A 13 -18.24 -35.92 -14.70
CA LEU A 13 -17.66 -34.68 -14.19
C LEU A 13 -18.11 -34.38 -12.74
N GLY A 14 -19.36 -34.69 -12.41
CA GLY A 14 -19.87 -34.48 -11.06
C GLY A 14 -19.19 -35.40 -10.01
N LEU A 15 -18.89 -36.65 -10.39
CA LEU A 15 -18.19 -37.58 -9.52
C LEU A 15 -16.73 -37.20 -9.28
N VAL A 16 -16.03 -36.66 -10.30
CA VAL A 16 -14.65 -36.19 -10.15
C VAL A 16 -14.59 -34.91 -9.27
N VAL A 17 -15.52 -33.97 -9.44
CA VAL A 17 -15.58 -32.75 -8.62
C VAL A 17 -15.94 -33.10 -7.18
N LEU A 18 -16.89 -33.98 -6.94
CA LEU A 18 -17.24 -34.45 -5.59
C LEU A 18 -16.08 -35.18 -4.92
N GLY A 19 -15.32 -35.95 -5.69
CA GLY A 19 -14.12 -36.66 -5.21
C GLY A 19 -13.03 -35.68 -4.79
N LEU A 20 -12.77 -34.64 -5.57
CA LEU A 20 -11.76 -33.60 -5.24
C LEU A 20 -12.18 -32.73 -4.05
N VAL A 21 -13.44 -32.33 -3.96
CA VAL A 21 -13.95 -31.57 -2.80
C VAL A 21 -13.96 -32.45 -1.56
N GLY A 22 -14.35 -33.70 -1.68
CA GLY A 22 -14.30 -34.67 -0.58
C GLY A 22 -12.89 -34.91 -0.06
N ALA A 23 -11.89 -35.03 -0.96
CA ALA A 23 -10.49 -35.17 -0.59
C ALA A 23 -9.97 -33.89 0.10
N LEU A 24 -10.32 -32.70 -0.40
CA LEU A 24 -9.92 -31.42 0.20
C LEU A 24 -10.53 -31.23 1.61
N VAL A 25 -11.82 -31.54 1.77
CA VAL A 25 -12.49 -31.49 3.07
C VAL A 25 -11.90 -32.53 4.03
N TYR A 26 -11.58 -33.72 3.53
CA TYR A 26 -10.96 -34.75 4.35
C TYR A 26 -9.57 -34.36 4.84
N THR A 27 -8.76 -33.71 4.01
CA THR A 27 -7.42 -33.20 4.40
C THR A 27 -7.49 -32.05 5.41
N LEU A 28 -8.53 -31.22 5.34
CA LEU A 28 -8.72 -30.09 6.26
C LEU A 28 -9.30 -30.50 7.62
N VAL A 29 -10.19 -31.53 7.64
CA VAL A 29 -10.89 -31.96 8.86
C VAL A 29 -10.19 -33.12 9.57
N PHE A 30 -9.43 -33.93 8.86
CA PHE A 30 -8.74 -35.11 9.40
C PHE A 30 -7.28 -35.17 8.96
N PRO A 31 -6.44 -34.18 9.34
CA PRO A 31 -5.04 -34.09 8.90
C PRO A 31 -4.22 -35.31 9.39
N ASP A 32 -4.49 -35.81 10.57
CA ASP A 32 -3.85 -37.00 11.17
C ASP A 32 -4.10 -38.29 10.38
N LYS A 33 -5.30 -38.45 9.83
CA LYS A 33 -5.61 -39.61 8.97
C LYS A 33 -4.92 -39.55 7.62
N VAL A 34 -4.82 -38.35 7.04
CA VAL A 34 -4.08 -38.11 5.79
C VAL A 34 -2.59 -38.35 5.99
N ALA A 35 -2.04 -37.86 7.10
CA ALA A 35 -0.64 -38.08 7.45
C ALA A 35 -0.26 -39.54 7.56
N LYS A 36 -1.13 -40.37 8.17
CA LYS A 36 -0.93 -41.83 8.24
C LYS A 36 -0.93 -42.52 6.87
N ILE A 37 -1.81 -42.07 5.98
CA ILE A 37 -1.89 -42.63 4.61
C ILE A 37 -0.64 -42.23 3.79
N THR A 38 -0.11 -41.01 3.99
CA THR A 38 1.01 -40.49 3.23
C THR A 38 2.38 -40.71 3.90
N GLY A 39 2.44 -41.26 5.11
CA GLY A 39 3.67 -41.44 5.88
C GLY A 39 4.23 -40.13 6.49
N HIS A 40 3.46 -39.04 6.48
CA HIS A 40 3.85 -37.75 7.03
C HIS A 40 3.47 -37.54 8.51
N ASP A 41 2.99 -38.59 9.19
CA ASP A 41 2.60 -38.57 10.60
C ASP A 41 3.72 -38.12 11.56
N LYS A 42 4.98 -38.41 11.22
CA LYS A 42 6.14 -37.94 11.99
C LYS A 42 6.36 -36.44 11.92
N LEU A 43 5.89 -35.78 10.85
CA LEU A 43 6.02 -34.33 10.67
C LEU A 43 4.89 -33.58 11.39
N LEU A 44 3.69 -34.15 11.44
CA LEU A 44 2.52 -33.53 12.08
C LEU A 44 2.51 -33.65 13.61
N ASN A 45 3.24 -34.64 14.17
CA ASN A 45 3.31 -34.88 15.62
C ASN A 45 4.42 -34.12 16.32
N LYS A 46 5.23 -33.33 15.63
CA LYS A 46 6.07 -32.33 16.28
C LYS A 46 5.18 -31.13 16.65
N PRO A 47 5.06 -30.78 17.95
CA PRO A 47 4.42 -29.52 18.30
C PRO A 47 5.21 -28.42 17.58
N VAL A 48 4.57 -27.79 16.62
CA VAL A 48 5.07 -26.50 16.10
C VAL A 48 4.85 -25.54 17.25
N GLU A 49 5.89 -25.31 18.03
CA GLU A 49 5.90 -24.26 19.03
C GLU A 49 5.82 -22.94 18.27
N TYR A 50 4.59 -22.48 18.06
CA TYR A 50 4.35 -21.10 17.62
C TYR A 50 4.78 -20.22 18.77
N HIS A 51 6.04 -19.83 18.75
CA HIS A 51 6.45 -18.68 19.51
C HIS A 51 5.79 -17.47 18.87
N GLU A 52 4.57 -17.14 19.35
CA GLU A 52 4.05 -15.79 19.18
C GLU A 52 5.09 -14.86 19.84
N LYS A 53 6.07 -14.41 19.08
CA LYS A 53 6.79 -13.20 19.44
C LYS A 53 5.74 -12.09 19.45
N LYS A 54 5.18 -11.81 20.62
CA LYS A 54 4.45 -10.54 20.81
C LYS A 54 5.36 -9.45 20.28
N PRO A 55 4.88 -8.61 19.35
CA PRO A 55 5.68 -7.51 18.86
C PRO A 55 6.15 -6.71 20.07
N THR A 56 7.45 -6.59 20.21
CA THR A 56 8.11 -5.92 21.34
C THR A 56 7.84 -4.41 21.35
N LYS A 57 7.25 -3.88 20.27
CA LYS A 57 6.82 -2.50 20.13
C LYS A 57 5.60 -2.47 19.20
N LEU A 58 4.46 -1.93 19.70
CA LEU A 58 3.35 -1.57 18.84
C LEU A 58 3.89 -0.60 17.78
N GLN A 59 3.73 -0.95 16.51
CA GLN A 59 4.10 -0.06 15.43
C GLN A 59 3.25 1.21 15.48
N GLU A 60 3.92 2.33 15.33
CA GLU A 60 3.23 3.59 15.16
C GLU A 60 2.63 3.64 13.74
N ARG A 61 1.39 4.09 13.67
CA ARG A 61 0.74 4.33 12.37
C ARG A 61 1.54 5.36 11.58
N PRO A 62 1.62 5.22 10.25
CA PRO A 62 2.29 6.24 9.45
C PRO A 62 1.59 7.58 9.61
N THR A 63 2.37 8.64 9.71
CA THR A 63 1.88 10.00 9.81
C THR A 63 2.53 10.90 8.77
N ALA A 64 1.80 11.90 8.30
CA ALA A 64 2.33 12.91 7.39
C ALA A 64 3.57 13.61 7.98
N ASP A 65 3.54 13.90 9.29
CA ASP A 65 4.64 14.57 10.00
C ASP A 65 5.92 13.72 9.97
N LYS A 66 5.79 12.43 10.27
CA LYS A 66 6.95 11.53 10.29
C LYS A 66 7.53 11.30 8.90
N ILE A 67 6.68 11.16 7.88
CA ILE A 67 7.12 11.04 6.48
C ILE A 67 7.86 12.32 6.07
N PHE A 68 7.33 13.51 6.39
CA PHE A 68 7.97 14.79 6.09
C PHE A 68 9.35 14.93 6.75
N GLU A 69 9.47 14.54 8.03
CA GLU A 69 10.73 14.51 8.76
C GLU A 69 11.77 13.60 8.07
N LEU A 70 11.33 12.38 7.68
CA LEU A 70 12.20 11.41 7.02
C LEU A 70 12.64 11.87 5.63
N VAL A 71 11.76 12.50 4.85
CA VAL A 71 12.12 13.14 3.57
C VAL A 71 13.20 14.20 3.79
N ASN A 72 13.06 15.04 4.80
CA ASN A 72 14.08 16.04 5.10
C ASN A 72 15.40 15.42 5.59
N LYS A 73 15.35 14.31 6.30
CA LYS A 73 16.55 13.52 6.66
C LYS A 73 17.25 13.01 5.41
N GLU A 74 16.53 12.46 4.42
CA GLU A 74 17.11 12.01 3.14
C GLU A 74 17.81 13.14 2.39
N ARG A 75 17.24 14.35 2.40
CA ARG A 75 17.83 15.54 1.80
C ARG A 75 19.09 15.98 2.52
N THR A 76 19.00 16.19 3.82
CA THR A 76 20.12 16.72 4.62
C THR A 76 21.32 15.79 4.68
N GLN A 77 21.11 14.49 4.71
CA GLN A 77 22.19 13.48 4.61
C GLN A 77 22.98 13.56 3.28
N ARG A 78 22.38 14.17 2.26
CA ARG A 78 23.01 14.38 0.93
C ARG A 78 23.42 15.84 0.69
N GLY A 79 23.48 16.65 1.75
CA GLY A 79 23.88 18.05 1.66
C GLY A 79 22.86 18.97 0.99
N ILE A 80 21.61 18.51 0.81
CA ILE A 80 20.52 19.30 0.24
C ILE A 80 19.77 20.00 1.38
N ALA A 81 19.44 21.27 1.22
CA ALA A 81 18.67 22.01 2.21
C ALA A 81 17.32 21.35 2.50
N PRO A 82 16.88 21.32 3.76
CA PRO A 82 15.57 20.77 4.09
C PRO A 82 14.45 21.60 3.46
N LEU A 83 13.34 20.96 3.16
CA LEU A 83 12.11 21.61 2.75
C LEU A 83 11.45 22.31 3.93
N VAL A 84 10.87 23.46 3.68
CA VAL A 84 10.03 24.19 4.62
C VAL A 84 8.58 23.77 4.39
N ARG A 85 7.91 23.34 5.45
CA ARG A 85 6.51 22.96 5.38
C ARG A 85 5.61 24.18 5.31
N VAL A 86 4.66 24.17 4.38
CA VAL A 86 3.74 25.30 4.12
C VAL A 86 2.30 24.81 4.23
N PRO A 87 1.47 25.41 5.13
CA PRO A 87 0.10 24.96 5.37
C PRO A 87 -0.80 24.96 4.13
N GLU A 88 -0.60 25.89 3.21
CA GLU A 88 -1.36 25.96 1.97
C GLU A 88 -1.03 24.76 1.05
N ILE A 89 0.24 24.31 1.06
CA ILE A 89 0.66 23.14 0.30
C ILE A 89 0.17 21.86 1.00
N ASP A 90 0.15 21.81 2.34
CA ASP A 90 -0.50 20.72 3.08
C ASP A 90 -1.98 20.61 2.69
N ASN A 91 -2.68 21.73 2.60
CA ASN A 91 -4.08 21.75 2.18
C ASN A 91 -4.26 21.23 0.76
N ASN A 92 -3.38 21.56 -0.17
CA ASN A 92 -3.41 21.04 -1.54
C ASN A 92 -3.17 19.51 -1.57
N ALA A 93 -2.22 19.03 -0.79
CA ALA A 93 -1.97 17.60 -0.65
C ALA A 93 -3.19 16.87 -0.06
N ARG A 94 -3.84 17.46 0.96
CA ARG A 94 -5.07 16.93 1.57
C ARG A 94 -6.21 16.84 0.55
N LEU A 95 -6.47 17.89 -0.21
CA LEU A 95 -7.49 17.89 -1.26
C LEU A 95 -7.24 16.79 -2.30
N LYS A 96 -5.98 16.55 -2.67
CA LYS A 96 -5.60 15.47 -3.59
C LYS A 96 -5.87 14.09 -2.99
N VAL A 97 -5.49 13.86 -1.73
CA VAL A 97 -5.79 12.59 -1.03
C VAL A 97 -7.30 12.35 -0.98
N GLU A 98 -8.08 13.36 -0.57
CA GLU A 98 -9.54 13.28 -0.49
C GLU A 98 -10.18 12.99 -1.86
N ASP A 99 -9.68 13.60 -2.91
CA ASP A 99 -10.18 13.38 -4.28
C ASP A 99 -9.91 11.95 -4.75
N MET A 100 -8.70 11.42 -4.51
CA MET A 100 -8.37 10.03 -4.81
C MET A 100 -9.26 9.04 -4.07
N ILE A 101 -9.51 9.28 -2.78
CA ILE A 101 -10.37 8.43 -1.95
C ILE A 101 -11.82 8.52 -2.41
N LYS A 102 -12.36 9.73 -2.57
CA LYS A 102 -13.77 9.98 -2.93
C LYS A 102 -14.12 9.42 -4.30
N ASN A 103 -13.21 9.50 -5.25
CA ASN A 103 -13.45 9.11 -6.64
C ASN A 103 -12.86 7.73 -6.99
N ASP A 104 -12.30 7.01 -5.99
CA ASP A 104 -11.75 5.68 -6.09
C ASP A 104 -10.74 5.54 -7.24
N TYR A 105 -9.65 6.34 -7.18
CA TYR A 105 -8.55 6.24 -8.13
C TYR A 105 -7.19 6.42 -7.45
N TYR A 106 -6.14 6.02 -8.16
CA TYR A 106 -4.75 6.19 -7.76
C TYR A 106 -3.93 6.63 -8.98
N ASP A 107 -3.81 7.94 -9.17
CA ASP A 107 -3.10 8.56 -10.28
C ASP A 107 -2.82 10.03 -9.94
N HIS A 108 -1.83 10.63 -10.58
CA HIS A 108 -1.57 12.07 -10.53
C HIS A 108 -2.73 12.89 -11.09
N LYS A 109 -3.39 12.42 -12.15
CA LYS A 109 -4.56 13.04 -12.75
C LYS A 109 -5.84 12.36 -12.30
N ASN A 110 -6.88 13.15 -12.05
CA ASN A 110 -8.20 12.59 -11.87
C ASN A 110 -8.70 12.02 -13.21
N PRO A 111 -8.99 10.71 -13.31
CA PRO A 111 -9.33 10.07 -14.59
C PRO A 111 -10.64 10.57 -15.19
N LYS A 112 -11.55 11.14 -14.38
CA LYS A 112 -12.83 11.70 -14.85
C LYS A 112 -12.68 13.08 -15.47
N THR A 113 -11.72 13.87 -14.97
CA THR A 113 -11.53 15.26 -15.43
C THR A 113 -10.27 15.46 -16.29
N GLY A 114 -9.35 14.50 -16.26
CA GLY A 114 -8.03 14.59 -16.90
C GLY A 114 -7.11 15.65 -16.27
N GLN A 115 -7.50 16.22 -15.13
CA GLN A 115 -6.79 17.33 -14.50
C GLN A 115 -5.98 16.86 -13.27
N PHE A 116 -4.83 17.53 -13.07
CA PHE A 116 -4.15 17.49 -11.78
C PHE A 116 -4.98 18.25 -10.75
N LEU A 117 -5.18 17.68 -9.58
CA LEU A 117 -5.80 18.39 -8.47
C LEU A 117 -4.71 19.20 -7.74
N MET A 118 -4.52 20.39 -8.21
CA MET A 118 -3.67 21.40 -7.58
C MET A 118 -4.45 22.69 -7.52
N ASP A 119 -4.40 23.35 -6.39
CA ASP A 119 -4.88 24.74 -6.34
C ASP A 119 -3.96 25.60 -7.23
N ARG A 120 -4.45 25.87 -8.45
CA ARG A 120 -3.73 26.68 -9.43
C ARG A 120 -3.42 28.08 -8.89
N THR A 121 -4.31 28.60 -8.02
CA THR A 121 -4.14 29.94 -7.43
C THR A 121 -2.87 30.00 -6.60
N TYR A 122 -2.62 28.97 -5.77
CA TYR A 122 -1.37 28.91 -4.99
C TYR A 122 -0.17 28.64 -5.89
N ARG A 123 -0.25 27.60 -6.73
CA ARG A 123 0.84 27.21 -7.62
C ARG A 123 1.30 28.38 -8.48
N ASP A 124 0.38 29.00 -9.22
CA ASP A 124 0.71 30.05 -10.19
C ASP A 124 1.15 31.34 -9.51
N LYS A 125 0.83 31.52 -8.22
CA LYS A 125 1.23 32.69 -7.43
C LYS A 125 2.58 32.55 -6.74
N TYR A 126 2.97 31.35 -6.35
CA TYR A 126 4.12 31.14 -5.45
C TYR A 126 5.17 30.15 -5.97
N CYS A 127 4.86 29.35 -6.98
CA CYS A 127 5.75 28.30 -7.45
C CYS A 127 6.12 28.49 -8.93
N ASN A 128 7.42 28.52 -9.20
CA ASN A 128 7.96 28.43 -10.56
C ASN A 128 7.80 27.02 -11.11
N GLU A 129 8.13 26.01 -10.30
CA GLU A 129 7.97 24.59 -10.61
C GLU A 129 7.28 23.87 -9.46
N TYR A 130 6.47 22.88 -9.79
CA TYR A 130 5.70 22.11 -8.81
C TYR A 130 5.84 20.62 -9.09
N GLY A 131 6.05 19.84 -8.03
CA GLY A 131 6.15 18.37 -8.07
C GLY A 131 5.15 17.69 -7.17
N GLU A 132 4.85 16.44 -7.47
CA GLU A 132 3.96 15.60 -6.66
C GLU A 132 4.51 14.19 -6.54
N ASN A 133 4.61 13.69 -5.31
CA ASN A 133 4.75 12.27 -5.01
C ASN A 133 3.44 11.76 -4.44
N ILE A 134 2.98 10.62 -4.93
CA ILE A 134 1.82 9.90 -4.38
C ILE A 134 2.23 8.48 -4.02
N ASN A 135 1.65 7.92 -2.96
CA ASN A 135 1.75 6.50 -2.67
C ASN A 135 0.48 5.96 -2.00
N ALA A 136 0.34 4.65 -2.05
CA ALA A 136 -0.72 3.88 -1.43
C ALA A 136 -0.10 2.77 -0.60
N GLY A 137 -0.43 2.71 0.67
CA GLY A 137 0.10 1.73 1.59
C GLY A 137 -0.97 0.98 2.36
N SER A 138 -0.55 -0.11 2.98
CA SER A 138 -1.35 -0.86 3.95
C SER A 138 -0.57 -0.98 5.24
N TYR A 139 -1.22 -0.65 6.36
CA TYR A 139 -0.64 -0.77 7.68
C TYR A 139 -1.11 -2.07 8.34
N TYR A 140 -0.14 -2.84 8.81
CA TYR A 140 -0.41 -4.06 9.58
C TYR A 140 0.40 -4.01 10.87
N ALA A 141 -0.26 -3.91 12.01
CA ALA A 141 0.37 -3.76 13.32
C ALA A 141 1.33 -4.90 13.72
N TYR A 142 1.23 -6.06 13.07
CA TYR A 142 2.12 -7.20 13.32
C TYR A 142 3.42 -7.16 12.52
N LEU A 143 3.55 -6.27 11.54
CA LEU A 143 4.80 -6.08 10.82
C LEU A 143 5.69 -5.17 11.66
N GLU A 144 6.82 -5.66 12.17
CA GLU A 144 7.79 -4.89 12.96
C GLU A 144 8.53 -3.83 12.10
N ARG A 145 7.78 -2.99 11.37
CA ARG A 145 8.32 -1.97 10.47
C ARG A 145 7.61 -0.64 10.69
N ASP A 146 8.36 0.44 10.81
CA ASP A 146 7.79 1.79 10.74
C ASP A 146 7.31 2.05 9.30
N MET A 147 6.00 2.19 9.13
CA MET A 147 5.42 2.38 7.81
C MET A 147 5.78 3.74 7.21
N SER A 148 6.10 4.76 8.01
CA SER A 148 6.63 6.02 7.48
C SER A 148 8.01 5.84 6.87
N GLU A 149 8.87 4.99 7.47
CA GLU A 149 10.16 4.63 6.88
C GLU A 149 9.99 3.80 5.59
N VAL A 150 9.04 2.88 5.57
CA VAL A 150 8.72 2.09 4.36
C VAL A 150 8.28 2.99 3.22
N GLU A 151 7.42 3.98 3.49
CA GLU A 151 6.96 4.95 2.50
C GLU A 151 8.11 5.76 1.89
N VAL A 152 8.92 6.37 2.74
CA VAL A 152 10.06 7.17 2.26
C VAL A 152 11.08 6.31 1.53
N LYS A 153 11.33 5.10 2.02
CA LYS A 153 12.20 4.14 1.33
C LYS A 153 11.66 3.78 -0.05
N SER A 154 10.35 3.51 -0.18
CA SER A 154 9.70 3.22 -1.46
C SER A 154 9.91 4.37 -2.46
N TRP A 155 9.71 5.62 -2.04
CA TRP A 155 9.98 6.78 -2.88
C TRP A 155 11.46 6.92 -3.25
N MET A 156 12.36 6.65 -2.32
CA MET A 156 13.81 6.74 -2.56
C MET A 156 14.37 5.62 -3.44
N GLU A 157 13.70 4.48 -3.52
CA GLU A 157 14.04 3.36 -4.41
C GLU A 157 13.33 3.44 -5.76
N SER A 158 12.40 4.40 -5.94
CA SER A 158 11.65 4.59 -7.18
C SER A 158 12.56 5.07 -8.31
N THR A 159 12.27 4.56 -9.50
CA THR A 159 12.84 5.02 -10.80
C THR A 159 11.87 5.90 -11.58
N ASP A 160 10.70 6.22 -11.01
CA ASP A 160 9.58 6.89 -11.67
C ASP A 160 9.43 8.37 -11.22
N GLY A 161 10.54 9.00 -10.81
CA GLY A 161 10.59 10.43 -10.50
C GLY A 161 10.37 10.79 -9.02
N HIS A 162 9.93 9.87 -8.16
CA HIS A 162 9.68 10.18 -6.74
C HIS A 162 10.97 10.59 -6.00
N ARG A 163 12.05 9.84 -6.23
CA ARG A 163 13.37 10.15 -5.66
C ARG A 163 13.89 11.48 -6.16
N GLU A 164 13.76 11.72 -7.46
CA GLU A 164 14.20 12.97 -8.10
C GLU A 164 13.46 14.17 -7.52
N ALA A 165 12.16 14.07 -7.26
CA ALA A 165 11.40 15.12 -6.61
C ALA A 165 11.88 15.39 -5.18
N ILE A 166 12.10 14.32 -4.37
CA ILE A 166 12.65 14.47 -3.02
C ILE A 166 14.01 15.16 -3.03
N LEU A 167 14.90 14.78 -3.95
CA LEU A 167 16.27 15.24 -4.00
C LEU A 167 16.49 16.50 -4.87
N ASN A 168 15.43 17.06 -5.46
CA ASN A 168 15.55 18.26 -6.26
C ASN A 168 15.96 19.48 -5.39
N PRO A 169 17.15 20.05 -5.58
CA PRO A 169 17.64 21.15 -4.75
C PRO A 169 16.89 22.47 -4.98
N LYS A 170 16.13 22.57 -6.06
CA LYS A 170 15.33 23.75 -6.38
C LYS A 170 14.06 23.83 -5.50
N TYR A 171 13.48 22.69 -5.11
CA TYR A 171 12.33 22.69 -4.22
C TYR A 171 12.74 23.18 -2.83
N LYS A 172 12.01 24.20 -2.34
CA LYS A 172 12.22 24.83 -1.03
C LYS A 172 11.03 24.63 -0.11
N TYR A 173 9.82 24.60 -0.68
CA TYR A 173 8.57 24.45 0.05
C TYR A 173 7.93 23.13 -0.27
N SER A 174 7.21 22.60 0.72
CA SER A 174 6.48 21.34 0.54
C SER A 174 5.31 21.26 1.51
N GLY A 175 4.34 20.46 1.17
CA GLY A 175 3.25 20.04 2.03
C GLY A 175 2.95 18.58 1.82
N ILE A 176 2.38 17.95 2.83
CA ILE A 176 2.10 16.52 2.83
C ILE A 176 0.80 16.23 3.55
N ALA A 177 0.04 15.28 3.02
CA ALA A 177 -1.15 14.74 3.66
C ALA A 177 -1.22 13.22 3.52
N LEU A 178 -1.84 12.61 4.51
CA LEU A 178 -2.14 11.19 4.55
C LEU A 178 -3.55 11.01 5.08
N ASP A 179 -4.36 10.17 4.44
CA ASP A 179 -5.65 9.76 4.96
C ASP A 179 -5.93 8.28 4.63
N TRP A 180 -6.88 7.71 5.37
CA TRP A 180 -7.23 6.29 5.30
C TRP A 180 -8.33 6.06 4.26
N TRP A 181 -7.97 5.35 3.19
CA TRP A 181 -8.93 4.94 2.15
C TRP A 181 -9.85 3.82 2.65
N ASP A 182 -9.29 2.82 3.32
CA ASP A 182 -10.04 1.74 3.95
C ASP A 182 -9.55 1.56 5.39
N LYS A 183 -10.37 1.99 6.35
CA LYS A 183 -10.03 1.94 7.78
C LYS A 183 -10.03 0.51 8.33
N GLU A 184 -10.85 -0.39 7.74
CA GLU A 184 -10.95 -1.78 8.17
C GLU A 184 -9.76 -2.59 7.68
N ARG A 185 -9.34 -2.36 6.44
CA ARG A 185 -8.15 -2.98 5.83
C ARG A 185 -6.87 -2.22 6.09
N HIS A 186 -6.95 -1.14 6.88
CA HIS A 186 -5.80 -0.30 7.21
C HIS A 186 -5.03 0.21 5.98
N GLN A 187 -5.76 0.55 4.91
CA GLN A 187 -5.18 1.11 3.69
C GLN A 187 -5.23 2.63 3.72
N PHE A 188 -4.12 3.26 3.29
CA PHE A 188 -4.01 4.70 3.26
C PHE A 188 -3.51 5.21 1.90
N ARG A 189 -3.70 6.50 1.68
CA ARG A 189 -3.11 7.28 0.60
C ARG A 189 -2.25 8.37 1.21
N VAL A 190 -1.11 8.62 0.61
CA VAL A 190 -0.23 9.72 0.98
C VAL A 190 0.12 10.53 -0.27
N VAL A 191 0.14 11.84 -0.11
CA VAL A 191 0.52 12.82 -1.15
C VAL A 191 1.51 13.80 -0.56
N GLN A 192 2.62 14.02 -1.25
CA GLN A 192 3.55 15.10 -0.96
C GLN A 192 3.67 16.01 -2.17
N HIS A 193 3.46 17.29 -1.97
CA HIS A 193 3.64 18.32 -2.96
C HIS A 193 4.92 19.11 -2.69
N PHE A 194 5.59 19.49 -3.77
CA PHE A 194 6.83 20.25 -3.75
C PHE A 194 6.68 21.55 -4.54
N CYS A 195 7.37 22.59 -4.13
CA CYS A 195 7.31 23.89 -4.78
C CYS A 195 8.72 24.51 -4.86
N GLU A 196 9.16 24.82 -6.08
CA GLU A 196 10.24 25.75 -6.32
C GLU A 196 9.65 27.17 -6.25
N PRO A 197 10.11 28.05 -5.35
CA PRO A 197 9.59 29.41 -5.27
C PRO A 197 9.90 30.21 -6.55
N LEU A 198 9.05 31.20 -6.83
CA LEU A 198 9.25 32.21 -7.88
C LEU A 198 10.53 33.02 -7.67
#